data_27ccdff310082f4fbfb2d0c9b4eb7df0
#
_entry.id   27ccdff310082f4fbfb2d0c9b4eb7df0
#
_cell.length_a   1.000
_cell.length_b   1.000
_cell.length_c   1.000
_cell.angle_alpha   90.00
_cell.angle_beta   90.00
_cell.angle_gamma   90.00
#
_symmetry.space_group_name_H-M   'P 1'
#
loop_
_entity.id
_entity.type
_entity.pdbx_description
1 polymer ?
#
loop_
_entity_poly.entity_id
_entity_poly.type
_entity_poly.pdbx_seq_one_letter_code
_entity_poly.pdbx_strand_id
1 'polypeptide(L)'
;MIKCVILDDELLAISYLKLLCEQIEGVEVIKAFNDPKIFLNEIDNIDCNLCILDIEMPGMTGLQVAEIISGSKKIIFTTAYKEYAAEAFDLNVVDYVRKPIKKERLIQAFEKAKELVQHTTKKDFIEWNTNIGKTVIFTEQISYIKTSEIDSRDKDIILSDGTTIVLKNLNFKNLLEMLPAKDFAQVNKKEIIARSSVKVFSTTEIITTIPT
;
A
#
# COMPACT_ATOMS: atom_id res chain seq x y z
N MET A 1 -9.00 6.52 5.28
CA MET A 1 -10.07 5.51 5.48
C MET A 1 -9.43 4.13 5.37
N ILE A 2 -9.70 3.23 6.33
CA ILE A 2 -9.23 1.84 6.27
C ILE A 2 -10.33 1.00 5.62
N LYS A 3 -9.97 0.35 4.53
CA LYS A 3 -10.77 -0.67 3.87
C LYS A 3 -10.27 -2.03 4.32
N CYS A 4 -11.07 -2.77 5.09
CA CYS A 4 -10.65 -4.05 5.62
C CYS A 4 -11.46 -5.23 5.09
N VAL A 5 -10.81 -6.39 5.09
CA VAL A 5 -11.40 -7.69 4.81
C VAL A 5 -11.26 -8.56 6.05
N ILE A 6 -12.28 -9.35 6.37
CA ILE A 6 -12.31 -10.26 7.51
C ILE A 6 -12.22 -11.70 7.00
N LEU A 7 -11.41 -12.52 7.67
CA LEU A 7 -11.35 -13.96 7.47
C LEU A 7 -11.41 -14.67 8.83
N ASP A 8 -12.46 -15.46 9.04
CA ASP A 8 -12.68 -16.24 10.28
C ASP A 8 -13.64 -17.38 9.90
N ASP A 9 -13.36 -18.62 10.26
CA ASP A 9 -14.23 -19.75 9.91
C ASP A 9 -15.56 -19.76 10.66
N GLU A 10 -15.65 -19.01 11.76
CA GLU A 10 -16.87 -18.86 12.56
C GLU A 10 -17.75 -17.69 12.06
N LEU A 11 -18.92 -17.97 11.47
CA LEU A 11 -19.85 -16.95 10.99
C LEU A 11 -20.31 -15.96 12.07
N LEU A 12 -20.40 -16.41 13.33
CA LEU A 12 -20.77 -15.55 14.45
C LEU A 12 -19.64 -14.56 14.78
N ALA A 13 -18.38 -14.99 14.72
CA ALA A 13 -17.22 -14.12 14.90
C ALA A 13 -17.15 -13.07 13.78
N ILE A 14 -17.37 -13.45 12.53
CA ILE A 14 -17.47 -12.51 11.40
C ILE A 14 -18.56 -11.47 11.66
N SER A 15 -19.77 -11.90 12.04
CA SER A 15 -20.90 -11.00 12.27
C SER A 15 -20.60 -10.02 13.39
N TYR A 16 -19.97 -10.49 14.47
CA TYR A 16 -19.58 -9.66 15.60
C TYR A 16 -18.49 -8.65 15.22
N LEU A 17 -17.45 -9.09 14.50
CA LEU A 17 -16.39 -8.20 14.00
C LEU A 17 -16.94 -7.11 13.09
N LYS A 18 -17.83 -7.45 12.16
CA LYS A 18 -18.51 -6.46 11.30
C LYS A 18 -19.22 -5.40 12.14
N LEU A 19 -20.02 -5.83 13.11
CA LEU A 19 -20.74 -4.92 14.00
C LEU A 19 -19.80 -3.98 14.76
N LEU A 20 -18.65 -4.47 15.23
CA LEU A 20 -17.66 -3.66 15.90
C LEU A 20 -16.99 -2.67 14.93
N CYS A 21 -16.62 -3.12 13.72
CA CYS A 21 -15.98 -2.28 12.70
C CYS A 21 -16.88 -1.12 12.25
N GLU A 22 -18.19 -1.38 12.07
CA GLU A 22 -19.19 -0.36 11.70
C GLU A 22 -19.31 0.78 12.72
N GLN A 23 -18.90 0.53 13.97
CA GLN A 23 -18.90 1.54 15.05
C GLN A 23 -17.59 2.33 15.15
N ILE A 24 -16.62 2.07 14.28
CA ILE A 24 -15.29 2.72 14.29
C ILE A 24 -15.19 3.67 13.11
N GLU A 25 -15.05 4.95 13.39
CA GLU A 25 -14.96 5.99 12.35
C GLU A 25 -13.74 5.78 11.43
N GLY A 26 -13.99 5.84 10.13
CA GLY A 26 -12.95 5.70 9.12
C GLY A 26 -12.54 4.25 8.83
N VAL A 27 -13.34 3.27 9.25
CA VAL A 27 -13.20 1.84 8.94
C VAL A 27 -14.37 1.37 8.08
N GLU A 28 -14.09 0.65 7.02
CA GLU A 28 -15.06 0.05 6.10
C GLU A 28 -14.73 -1.44 5.90
N VAL A 29 -15.70 -2.32 6.15
CA VAL A 29 -15.56 -3.76 5.87
C VAL A 29 -16.02 -4.02 4.44
N ILE A 30 -15.08 -4.24 3.53
CA ILE A 30 -15.36 -4.48 2.10
C ILE A 30 -15.96 -5.85 1.88
N LYS A 31 -15.38 -6.88 2.50
CA LYS A 31 -15.82 -8.28 2.36
C LYS A 31 -15.43 -9.10 3.58
N ALA A 32 -16.12 -10.20 3.79
CA ALA A 32 -15.73 -11.19 4.78
C ALA A 32 -15.80 -12.60 4.20
N PHE A 33 -14.92 -13.45 4.67
CA PHE A 33 -14.75 -14.82 4.22
C PHE A 33 -14.74 -15.78 5.40
N ASN A 34 -15.25 -16.98 5.19
CA ASN A 34 -15.18 -18.08 6.15
C ASN A 34 -14.38 -19.28 5.62
N ASP A 35 -13.69 -19.13 4.50
CA ASP A 35 -12.83 -20.13 3.90
C ASP A 35 -11.53 -19.48 3.42
N PRO A 36 -10.35 -19.93 3.93
CA PRO A 36 -9.04 -19.36 3.57
C PRO A 36 -8.71 -19.53 2.08
N LYS A 37 -9.16 -20.60 1.42
CA LYS A 37 -8.88 -20.82 -0.01
C LYS A 37 -9.64 -19.84 -0.88
N ILE A 38 -10.92 -19.60 -0.56
CA ILE A 38 -11.75 -18.61 -1.27
C ILE A 38 -11.15 -17.21 -1.05
N PHE A 39 -10.75 -16.90 0.18
CA PHE A 39 -10.07 -15.65 0.52
C PHE A 39 -8.84 -15.43 -0.34
N LEU A 40 -7.91 -16.39 -0.38
CA LEU A 40 -6.65 -16.28 -1.16
C LEU A 40 -6.88 -16.13 -2.67
N ASN A 41 -7.91 -16.75 -3.22
CA ASN A 41 -8.24 -16.61 -4.63
C ASN A 41 -8.77 -15.22 -5.01
N GLU A 42 -9.34 -14.49 -4.06
CA GLU A 42 -10.00 -13.23 -4.34
C GLU A 42 -9.25 -11.99 -3.81
N ILE A 43 -8.41 -12.13 -2.79
CA ILE A 43 -7.84 -10.99 -2.04
C ILE A 43 -7.03 -10.02 -2.91
N ASP A 44 -6.37 -10.49 -3.93
CA ASP A 44 -5.57 -9.66 -4.83
C ASP A 44 -6.44 -8.73 -5.70
N ASN A 45 -7.71 -9.12 -5.92
CA ASN A 45 -8.67 -8.34 -6.70
C ASN A 45 -9.53 -7.41 -5.83
N ILE A 46 -9.38 -7.43 -4.51
CA ILE A 46 -10.13 -6.59 -3.58
C ILE A 46 -9.33 -5.35 -3.23
N ASP A 47 -9.92 -4.17 -3.44
CA ASP A 47 -9.37 -2.88 -3.00
C ASP A 47 -9.49 -2.74 -1.48
N CYS A 48 -8.57 -3.39 -0.77
CA CYS A 48 -8.44 -3.29 0.69
C CYS A 48 -6.97 -3.05 1.08
N ASN A 49 -6.76 -2.43 2.24
CA ASN A 49 -5.43 -2.15 2.78
C ASN A 49 -5.14 -2.88 4.10
N LEU A 50 -6.14 -3.54 4.68
CA LEU A 50 -6.03 -4.27 5.93
C LEU A 50 -6.80 -5.59 5.86
N CYS A 51 -6.23 -6.66 6.42
CA CYS A 51 -6.91 -7.93 6.64
C CYS A 51 -6.99 -8.23 8.14
N ILE A 52 -8.16 -8.62 8.62
CA ILE A 52 -8.37 -9.15 9.97
C ILE A 52 -8.51 -10.65 9.82
N LEU A 53 -7.56 -11.41 10.38
CA LEU A 53 -7.47 -12.86 10.19
C LEU A 53 -7.60 -13.58 11.51
N ASP A 54 -8.50 -14.55 11.59
CA ASP A 54 -8.41 -15.55 12.65
C ASP A 54 -7.19 -16.44 12.43
N ILE A 55 -6.56 -16.88 13.52
CA ILE A 55 -5.38 -17.75 13.41
C ILE A 55 -5.78 -19.20 13.26
N GLU A 56 -6.72 -19.67 14.06
CA GLU A 56 -7.11 -21.09 14.06
C GLU A 56 -8.31 -21.34 13.17
N MET A 57 -8.06 -21.82 11.97
CA MET A 57 -9.08 -22.20 11.01
C MET A 57 -8.81 -23.61 10.46
N PRO A 58 -9.84 -24.39 10.13
CA PRO A 58 -9.68 -25.71 9.53
C PRO A 58 -8.92 -25.68 8.20
N GLY A 59 -7.95 -26.57 8.06
CA GLY A 59 -7.22 -26.81 6.81
C GLY A 59 -6.08 -25.83 6.52
N MET A 60 -6.18 -24.56 6.89
CA MET A 60 -5.13 -23.56 6.73
C MET A 60 -5.22 -22.51 7.84
N THR A 61 -4.13 -22.30 8.55
CA THR A 61 -4.07 -21.32 9.63
C THR A 61 -3.97 -19.89 9.11
N GLY A 62 -4.41 -18.91 9.92
CA GLY A 62 -4.23 -17.50 9.60
C GLY A 62 -2.77 -17.08 9.47
N LEU A 63 -1.85 -17.75 10.16
CA LEU A 63 -0.40 -17.54 9.99
C LEU A 63 0.07 -17.92 8.59
N GLN A 64 -0.36 -19.07 8.08
CA GLN A 64 -0.04 -19.49 6.70
C GLN A 64 -0.66 -18.55 5.66
N VAL A 65 -1.88 -18.08 5.90
CA VAL A 65 -2.50 -17.04 5.06
C VAL A 65 -1.67 -15.76 5.08
N ALA A 66 -1.26 -15.33 6.27
CA ALA A 66 -0.46 -14.11 6.46
C ALA A 66 0.90 -14.18 5.74
N GLU A 67 1.60 -15.29 5.78
CA GLU A 67 2.86 -15.50 5.03
C GLU A 67 2.68 -15.22 3.53
N ILE A 68 1.54 -15.63 2.96
CA ILE A 68 1.25 -15.45 1.53
C ILE A 68 0.99 -13.98 1.20
N ILE A 69 0.25 -13.23 2.06
CA ILE A 69 -0.23 -11.89 1.74
C ILE A 69 0.57 -10.76 2.41
N SER A 70 1.49 -11.04 3.33
CA SER A 70 2.20 -10.04 4.16
C SER A 70 2.97 -8.98 3.38
N GLY A 71 3.41 -9.30 2.17
CA GLY A 71 4.08 -8.35 1.27
C GLY A 71 3.17 -7.29 0.65
N SER A 72 1.85 -7.50 0.64
CA SER A 72 0.87 -6.67 -0.07
C SER A 72 -0.18 -6.02 0.82
N LYS A 73 -0.52 -6.64 1.96
CA LYS A 73 -1.60 -6.20 2.86
C LYS A 73 -1.10 -6.07 4.30
N LYS A 74 -1.69 -5.13 5.05
CA LYS A 74 -1.50 -5.06 6.49
C LYS A 74 -2.39 -6.07 7.18
N ILE A 75 -1.96 -6.63 8.31
CA ILE A 75 -2.64 -7.73 8.99
C ILE A 75 -2.86 -7.41 10.46
N ILE A 76 -4.08 -7.65 10.95
CA ILE A 76 -4.40 -7.76 12.37
C ILE A 76 -4.87 -9.20 12.60
N PHE A 77 -4.23 -9.90 13.53
CA PHE A 77 -4.71 -11.20 13.95
C PHE A 77 -5.78 -11.10 15.02
N THR A 78 -6.76 -12.01 14.94
CA THR A 78 -7.72 -12.29 16.02
C THR A 78 -7.58 -13.75 16.43
N THR A 79 -7.63 -14.08 17.72
CA THR A 79 -7.51 -15.48 18.19
C THR A 79 -7.88 -15.62 19.65
N ALA A 80 -8.27 -16.83 20.04
CA ALA A 80 -8.50 -17.19 21.45
C ALA A 80 -7.19 -17.47 22.22
N TYR A 81 -6.12 -17.78 21.54
CA TYR A 81 -4.85 -18.30 22.11
C TYR A 81 -3.79 -17.22 22.28
N LYS A 82 -2.89 -17.41 23.23
CA LYS A 82 -1.78 -16.47 23.52
C LYS A 82 -0.47 -16.86 22.83
N GLU A 83 -0.34 -18.12 22.50
CA GLU A 83 0.91 -18.76 22.08
C GLU A 83 1.43 -18.20 20.75
N TYR A 84 0.54 -17.78 19.87
CA TYR A 84 0.90 -17.29 18.53
C TYR A 84 1.43 -15.86 18.47
N ALA A 85 1.63 -15.21 19.62
CA ALA A 85 2.11 -13.82 19.63
C ALA A 85 3.56 -13.70 19.11
N ALA A 86 4.39 -14.72 19.29
CA ALA A 86 5.77 -14.74 18.82
C ALA A 86 5.82 -14.88 17.29
N GLU A 87 5.07 -15.84 16.71
CA GLU A 87 4.99 -16.04 15.27
C GLU A 87 4.35 -14.83 14.56
N ALA A 88 3.35 -14.21 15.18
CA ALA A 88 2.75 -12.98 14.67
C ALA A 88 3.76 -11.81 14.62
N PHE A 89 4.68 -11.74 15.60
CA PHE A 89 5.74 -10.74 15.62
C PHE A 89 6.73 -10.94 14.46
N ASP A 90 7.12 -12.16 14.17
CA ASP A 90 8.04 -12.49 13.07
C ASP A 90 7.45 -12.13 11.68
N LEU A 91 6.12 -12.18 11.54
CA LEU A 91 5.41 -11.78 10.33
C LEU A 91 5.20 -10.25 10.19
N ASN A 92 5.70 -9.45 11.16
CA ASN A 92 5.59 -7.99 11.15
C ASN A 92 4.15 -7.49 10.94
N VAL A 93 3.18 -8.14 11.63
CA VAL A 93 1.78 -7.74 11.56
C VAL A 93 1.52 -6.46 12.36
N VAL A 94 0.42 -5.77 12.06
CA VAL A 94 0.04 -4.51 12.71
C VAL A 94 -0.25 -4.73 14.20
N ASP A 95 -1.03 -5.75 14.49
CA ASP A 95 -1.44 -6.03 15.86
C ASP A 95 -2.02 -7.44 16.01
N TYR A 96 -2.22 -7.82 17.27
CA TYR A 96 -2.74 -9.11 17.71
C TYR A 96 -3.84 -8.88 18.76
N VAL A 97 -5.07 -9.26 18.43
CA VAL A 97 -6.26 -9.00 19.25
C VAL A 97 -6.85 -10.31 19.77
N ARG A 98 -6.90 -10.46 21.09
CA ARG A 98 -7.45 -11.69 21.71
C ARG A 98 -8.98 -11.69 21.72
N LYS A 99 -9.55 -12.87 21.40
CA LYS A 99 -10.96 -13.18 21.65
C LYS A 99 -11.19 -13.42 23.18
N PRO A 100 -12.29 -12.95 23.81
CA PRO A 100 -13.35 -12.17 23.20
C PRO A 100 -12.89 -10.73 22.86
N ILE A 101 -13.18 -10.30 21.63
CA ILE A 101 -12.73 -9.02 21.11
C ILE A 101 -13.50 -7.89 21.81
N LYS A 102 -12.77 -7.00 22.49
CA LYS A 102 -13.31 -5.78 23.07
C LYS A 102 -13.20 -4.62 22.08
N LYS A 103 -14.24 -3.79 21.99
CA LYS A 103 -14.28 -2.65 21.07
C LYS A 103 -13.06 -1.73 21.23
N GLU A 104 -12.71 -1.39 22.48
CA GLU A 104 -11.58 -0.50 22.79
C GLU A 104 -10.26 -1.08 22.29
N ARG A 105 -10.08 -2.41 22.43
CA ARG A 105 -8.89 -3.09 21.95
C ARG A 105 -8.79 -3.13 20.44
N LEU A 106 -9.92 -3.31 19.77
CA LEU A 106 -10.00 -3.27 18.31
C LEU A 106 -9.72 -1.85 17.78
N ILE A 107 -10.23 -0.80 18.43
CA ILE A 107 -9.91 0.59 18.10
C ILE A 107 -8.40 0.83 18.14
N GLN A 108 -7.71 0.41 19.21
CA GLN A 108 -6.25 0.55 19.32
C GLN A 108 -5.51 -0.14 18.15
N ALA A 109 -5.97 -1.31 17.74
CA ALA A 109 -5.38 -2.01 16.60
C ALA A 109 -5.60 -1.25 15.29
N PHE A 110 -6.78 -0.66 15.09
CA PHE A 110 -7.04 0.17 13.93
C PHE A 110 -6.28 1.49 13.93
N GLU A 111 -6.02 2.10 15.07
CA GLU A 111 -5.18 3.30 15.18
C GLU A 111 -3.75 3.00 14.72
N LYS A 112 -3.15 1.90 15.18
CA LYS A 112 -1.85 1.43 14.68
C LYS A 112 -1.89 1.16 13.17
N ALA A 113 -2.98 0.53 12.68
CA ALA A 113 -3.15 0.29 11.26
C ALA A 113 -3.24 1.60 10.46
N LYS A 114 -3.95 2.61 10.97
CA LYS A 114 -4.06 3.94 10.33
C LYS A 114 -2.70 4.60 10.15
N GLU A 115 -1.86 4.59 11.20
CA GLU A 115 -0.50 5.12 11.12
C GLU A 115 0.31 4.40 10.05
N LEU A 116 0.33 3.06 10.07
CA LEU A 116 1.10 2.26 9.12
C LEU A 116 0.55 2.38 7.68
N VAL A 117 -0.76 2.43 7.48
CA VAL A 117 -1.37 2.61 6.16
C VAL A 117 -1.09 4.02 5.63
N GLN A 118 -1.11 5.05 6.47
CA GLN A 118 -0.71 6.40 6.07
C GLN A 118 0.77 6.46 5.67
N HIS A 119 1.64 5.75 6.36
CA HIS A 119 3.06 5.65 5.99
C HIS A 119 3.31 4.77 4.76
N THR A 120 2.45 3.78 4.47
CA THR A 120 2.60 2.89 3.30
C THR A 120 2.03 3.51 2.02
N THR A 121 1.13 4.50 2.13
CA THR A 121 0.61 5.23 0.97
C THR A 121 1.60 6.25 0.41
N LYS A 122 2.80 6.39 1.03
CA LYS A 122 3.82 7.31 0.55
C LYS A 122 5.22 6.79 0.90
N LYS A 123 5.93 6.20 -0.04
CA LYS A 123 7.31 6.62 -0.18
C LYS A 123 7.24 8.05 -0.70
N ASP A 124 7.17 9.01 0.21
CA ASP A 124 7.20 10.43 -0.15
C ASP A 124 8.51 10.82 -0.82
N PHE A 125 9.44 9.86 -1.02
CA PHE A 125 10.74 10.09 -1.64
C PHE A 125 11.25 8.85 -2.41
N ILE A 126 12.10 9.13 -3.39
CA ILE A 126 12.93 8.14 -4.10
C ILE A 126 14.36 8.33 -3.59
N GLU A 127 15.01 7.22 -3.21
CA GLU A 127 16.43 7.20 -2.91
C GLU A 127 17.16 6.45 -4.04
N TRP A 128 18.02 7.14 -4.78
CA TRP A 128 18.71 6.57 -5.93
C TRP A 128 20.09 7.19 -6.17
N ASN A 129 20.91 6.46 -6.94
CA ASN A 129 22.17 6.98 -7.43
C ASN A 129 21.93 7.98 -8.56
N THR A 130 22.45 9.18 -8.42
CA THR A 130 22.30 10.27 -9.39
C THR A 130 23.66 10.71 -9.95
N ASN A 131 23.64 11.68 -10.84
CA ASN A 131 24.85 12.32 -11.35
C ASN A 131 25.64 13.10 -10.28
N ILE A 132 25.03 13.42 -9.13
CA ILE A 132 25.64 14.14 -8.01
C ILE A 132 25.86 13.26 -6.77
N GLY A 133 25.65 11.94 -6.88
CA GLY A 133 25.78 10.97 -5.80
C GLY A 133 24.45 10.35 -5.40
N LYS A 134 24.39 9.68 -4.25
CA LYS A 134 23.17 9.09 -3.71
C LYS A 134 22.27 10.21 -3.17
N THR A 135 21.08 10.33 -3.71
CA THR A 135 20.16 11.45 -3.46
C THR A 135 18.80 10.95 -3.04
N VAL A 136 18.17 11.67 -2.12
CA VAL A 136 16.75 11.51 -1.72
C VAL A 136 15.96 12.59 -2.45
N ILE A 137 14.92 12.18 -3.19
CA ILE A 137 14.07 13.08 -3.98
C ILE A 137 12.63 12.86 -3.50
N PHE A 138 12.02 13.89 -2.93
CA PHE A 138 10.62 13.83 -2.49
C PHE A 138 9.68 13.78 -3.69
N THR A 139 8.75 12.84 -3.70
CA THR A 139 7.85 12.62 -4.85
C THR A 139 6.95 13.82 -5.12
N GLU A 140 6.58 14.59 -4.10
CA GLU A 140 5.80 15.82 -4.24
C GLU A 140 6.52 16.94 -5.00
N GLN A 141 7.86 16.90 -5.03
CA GLN A 141 8.69 17.84 -5.78
C GLN A 141 8.84 17.47 -7.25
N ILE A 142 8.49 16.23 -7.63
CA ILE A 142 8.65 15.75 -9.00
C ILE A 142 7.47 16.23 -9.85
N SER A 143 7.79 16.91 -10.93
CA SER A 143 6.81 17.34 -11.90
C SER A 143 6.76 16.46 -13.15
N TYR A 144 7.92 16.01 -13.59
CA TYR A 144 8.06 15.31 -14.85
C TYR A 144 9.30 14.43 -14.86
N ILE A 145 9.23 13.28 -15.53
CA ILE A 145 10.36 12.36 -15.68
C ILE A 145 10.44 11.93 -17.14
N LYS A 146 11.61 12.06 -17.73
CA LYS A 146 11.86 11.62 -19.11
C LYS A 146 13.08 10.73 -19.23
N THR A 147 13.18 10.00 -20.33
CA THR A 147 14.43 9.30 -20.67
C THR A 147 15.49 10.35 -20.97
N SER A 148 16.69 10.21 -20.38
CA SER A 148 17.77 11.15 -20.62
C SER A 148 18.23 11.12 -22.07
N GLU A 149 18.52 12.28 -22.62
CA GLU A 149 19.02 12.43 -23.99
C GLU A 149 20.52 12.01 -24.12
N ILE A 150 21.23 12.00 -22.98
CA ILE A 150 22.66 11.64 -22.93
C ILE A 150 22.83 10.12 -22.91
N ASP A 151 22.06 9.42 -22.07
CA ASP A 151 22.08 7.95 -21.95
C ASP A 151 20.66 7.43 -21.73
N SER A 152 20.17 6.63 -22.63
CA SER A 152 18.81 6.07 -22.57
C SER A 152 18.53 5.18 -21.35
N ARG A 153 19.59 4.69 -20.68
CA ARG A 153 19.49 3.95 -19.41
C ARG A 153 19.18 4.85 -18.22
N ASP A 154 19.50 6.14 -18.34
CA ASP A 154 19.30 7.15 -17.31
C ASP A 154 17.92 7.80 -17.45
N LYS A 155 17.43 8.42 -16.37
CA LYS A 155 16.18 9.18 -16.36
C LYS A 155 16.40 10.57 -15.77
N ASP A 156 15.95 11.58 -16.50
CA ASP A 156 15.96 12.96 -16.04
C ASP A 156 14.67 13.20 -15.24
N ILE A 157 14.80 13.53 -13.96
CA ILE A 157 13.70 14.02 -13.12
C ILE A 157 13.75 15.54 -13.12
N ILE A 158 12.65 16.16 -13.52
CA ILE A 158 12.44 17.60 -13.46
C ILE A 158 11.57 17.90 -12.24
N LEU A 159 12.10 18.70 -11.32
CA LEU A 159 11.41 19.12 -10.11
C LEU A 159 10.51 20.34 -10.38
N SER A 160 9.63 20.64 -9.44
CA SER A 160 8.69 21.77 -9.54
C SER A 160 9.35 23.14 -9.56
N ASP A 161 10.59 23.24 -9.09
CA ASP A 161 11.43 24.44 -9.16
C ASP A 161 12.25 24.55 -10.45
N GLY A 162 12.12 23.60 -11.37
CA GLY A 162 12.87 23.53 -12.63
C GLY A 162 14.23 22.80 -12.53
N THR A 163 14.64 22.38 -11.33
CA THR A 163 15.88 21.61 -11.15
C THR A 163 15.78 20.25 -11.84
N THR A 164 16.83 19.84 -12.54
CA THR A 164 16.94 18.52 -13.17
C THR A 164 17.95 17.63 -12.44
N ILE A 165 17.52 16.44 -12.05
CA ILE A 165 18.35 15.41 -11.41
C ILE A 165 18.35 14.16 -12.30
N VAL A 166 19.53 13.61 -12.57
CA VAL A 166 19.68 12.43 -13.44
C VAL A 166 19.79 11.16 -12.60
N LEU A 167 18.80 10.29 -12.67
CA LEU A 167 18.84 8.96 -12.07
C LEU A 167 19.62 8.00 -12.96
N LYS A 168 20.63 7.34 -12.40
CA LYS A 168 21.52 6.45 -13.14
C LYS A 168 20.97 5.02 -13.25
N ASN A 169 21.03 4.44 -14.45
CA ASN A 169 20.72 3.03 -14.71
C ASN A 169 19.34 2.59 -14.18
N LEU A 170 18.29 3.36 -14.43
CA LEU A 170 16.94 3.08 -13.96
C LEU A 170 15.98 2.95 -15.14
N ASN A 171 15.20 1.87 -15.18
CA ASN A 171 14.13 1.70 -16.16
C ASN A 171 12.77 2.21 -15.62
N PHE A 172 11.83 2.52 -16.52
CA PHE A 172 10.52 3.04 -16.11
C PHE A 172 9.67 2.04 -15.33
N LYS A 173 9.83 0.72 -15.57
CA LYS A 173 9.09 -0.28 -14.80
C LYS A 173 9.44 -0.20 -13.32
N ASN A 174 10.72 -0.24 -12.99
CA ASN A 174 11.19 -0.14 -11.61
C ASN A 174 10.86 1.23 -10.99
N LEU A 175 10.94 2.30 -11.80
CA LEU A 175 10.61 3.65 -11.34
C LEU A 175 9.12 3.76 -10.99
N LEU A 176 8.21 3.20 -11.79
CA LEU A 176 6.78 3.20 -11.51
C LEU A 176 6.41 2.40 -10.26
N GLU A 177 7.17 1.36 -9.93
CA GLU A 177 7.00 0.61 -8.67
C GLU A 177 7.38 1.45 -7.43
N MET A 178 8.25 2.46 -7.61
CA MET A 178 8.70 3.36 -6.54
C MET A 178 7.80 4.60 -6.40
N LEU A 179 7.08 4.98 -7.46
CA LEU A 179 6.24 6.17 -7.50
C LEU A 179 4.81 5.85 -7.05
N PRO A 180 4.14 6.74 -6.29
CA PRO A 180 2.72 6.59 -5.96
C PRO A 180 1.86 6.59 -7.23
N ALA A 181 1.24 5.46 -7.57
CA ALA A 181 0.48 5.28 -8.81
C ALA A 181 -0.68 6.28 -9.00
N LYS A 182 -1.25 6.79 -7.89
CA LYS A 182 -2.30 7.80 -7.92
C LYS A 182 -1.81 9.19 -8.34
N ASP A 183 -0.52 9.50 -8.10
CA ASP A 183 0.06 10.82 -8.31
C ASP A 183 0.82 10.93 -9.63
N PHE A 184 1.16 9.80 -10.24
CA PHE A 184 1.91 9.73 -11.48
C PHE A 184 1.18 8.97 -12.59
N ALA A 185 1.47 9.32 -13.83
CA ALA A 185 0.99 8.61 -15.02
C ALA A 185 2.11 8.49 -16.05
N GLN A 186 2.31 7.29 -16.59
CA GLN A 186 3.14 7.11 -17.77
C GLN A 186 2.35 7.52 -19.01
N VAL A 187 2.78 8.56 -19.70
CA VAL A 187 2.09 9.11 -20.87
C VAL A 187 2.56 8.49 -22.17
N ASN A 188 3.80 8.00 -22.21
CA ASN A 188 4.33 7.23 -23.32
C ASN A 188 5.52 6.37 -22.88
N LYS A 189 6.21 5.70 -23.83
CA LYS A 189 7.36 4.80 -23.52
C LYS A 189 8.57 5.51 -22.91
N LYS A 190 8.63 6.84 -22.97
CA LYS A 190 9.79 7.64 -22.57
C LYS A 190 9.50 8.64 -21.45
N GLU A 191 8.25 8.74 -20.97
CA GLU A 191 7.82 9.86 -20.14
C GLU A 191 6.79 9.45 -19.08
N ILE A 192 7.00 9.97 -17.87
CA ILE A 192 6.08 9.91 -16.74
C ILE A 192 5.82 11.33 -16.26
N ILE A 193 4.58 11.65 -15.93
CA ILE A 193 4.18 12.98 -15.48
C ILE A 193 3.50 12.90 -14.10
N ALA A 194 3.79 13.86 -13.24
CA ALA A 194 3.00 14.06 -12.02
C ALA A 194 1.64 14.66 -12.41
N ARG A 195 0.55 14.07 -11.94
CA ARG A 195 -0.81 14.56 -12.22
C ARG A 195 -1.04 15.99 -11.72
N SER A 196 -0.36 16.37 -10.63
CA SER A 196 -0.41 17.73 -10.07
C SER A 196 0.20 18.79 -10.97
N SER A 197 1.10 18.41 -11.89
CA SER A 197 1.74 19.35 -12.84
C SER A 197 0.96 19.55 -14.12
N VAL A 198 -0.14 18.81 -14.35
CA VAL A 198 -0.97 18.91 -15.55
C VAL A 198 -1.90 20.11 -15.46
N LYS A 199 -1.78 21.04 -16.42
CA LYS A 199 -2.72 22.17 -16.59
C LYS A 199 -3.89 21.81 -17.49
N VAL A 200 -3.55 21.24 -18.65
CA VAL A 200 -4.54 20.89 -19.68
C VAL A 200 -4.10 19.58 -20.33
N PHE A 201 -5.04 18.73 -20.67
CA PHE A 201 -4.78 17.54 -21.48
C PHE A 201 -5.83 17.42 -22.58
N SER A 202 -5.38 16.91 -23.71
CA SER A 202 -6.21 16.55 -24.85
C SER A 202 -5.88 15.12 -25.28
N THR A 203 -6.49 14.65 -26.35
CA THR A 203 -6.17 13.34 -26.96
C THR A 203 -4.75 13.27 -27.54
N THR A 204 -4.10 14.39 -27.81
CA THR A 204 -2.81 14.49 -28.50
C THR A 204 -1.72 15.18 -27.69
N GLU A 205 -2.08 16.02 -26.71
CA GLU A 205 -1.14 16.89 -26.00
C GLU A 205 -1.44 17.00 -24.52
N ILE A 206 -0.39 17.13 -23.71
CA ILE A 206 -0.45 17.45 -22.30
C ILE A 206 0.36 18.71 -22.06
N ILE A 207 -0.28 19.75 -21.51
CA ILE A 207 0.38 21.01 -21.13
C ILE A 207 0.62 20.98 -19.63
N THR A 208 1.86 21.24 -19.22
CA THR A 208 2.30 21.23 -17.82
C THR A 208 2.54 22.63 -17.26
N THR A 209 2.67 22.73 -15.96
CA THR A 209 2.98 23.98 -15.24
C THR A 209 4.44 24.42 -15.38
N ILE A 210 5.33 23.56 -15.89
CA ILE A 210 6.76 23.84 -15.99
C ILE A 210 7.06 24.40 -17.37
N PRO A 211 7.85 25.49 -17.47
CA PRO A 211 8.40 25.91 -18.75
C PRO A 211 9.30 24.79 -19.31
N THR A 212 9.06 24.39 -20.53
CA THR A 212 9.95 23.52 -21.32
C THR A 212 11.23 24.25 -21.69
#